data_574dd9a70698599d41e97c3af0927449
#
_entry.id   574dd9a70698599d41e97c3af0927449
#
_cell.length_a   1.000
_cell.length_b   1.000
_cell.length_c   1.000
_cell.angle_alpha   90.00
_cell.angle_beta   90.00
_cell.angle_gamma   90.00
#
_symmetry.space_group_name_H-M   'P 1'
#
loop_
_entity.id
_entity.type
_entity.pdbx_description
1 polymer ?
#
loop_
_entity_poly.entity_id
_entity_poly.type
_entity_poly.pdbx_seq_one_letter_code
_entity_poly.pdbx_strand_id
1 'polypeptide(L)'
;GDDLGFLTCFALKDGKHKWEFKTDARIVGTPAAADGVVVFGSADANIYGINAKSGKLIWKHASSKAVLGAVTIEKGIAYIGGSNGSFYAIDIKSGKLRWEFTGVKGYIETRPLIYDGKVLFGAWDNNLYALDKATGKKLWSWDANLTRMHFSPAAVWPVAADGRVFVTAPDRMMSAINATTGETLW
;
A
#
# COMPACT_ATOMS: atom_id res chain seq x y z
N GLY A 1 -12.62 -7.87 -0.94
CA GLY A 1 -12.26 -8.81 0.13
C GLY A 1 -13.20 -8.70 1.30
N ASP A 2 -13.18 -9.66 2.19
CA ASP A 2 -14.02 -9.68 3.37
C ASP A 2 -13.29 -10.17 4.64
N ASP A 3 -13.98 -10.10 5.78
CA ASP A 3 -13.44 -10.52 7.09
C ASP A 3 -13.32 -12.05 7.23
N LEU A 4 -13.95 -12.81 6.37
CA LEU A 4 -13.82 -14.25 6.31
C LEU A 4 -12.63 -14.71 5.47
N GLY A 5 -11.93 -13.80 4.78
CA GLY A 5 -10.77 -14.07 3.94
C GLY A 5 -11.10 -14.46 2.51
N PHE A 6 -12.29 -14.12 2.03
CA PHE A 6 -12.63 -14.30 0.63
C PHE A 6 -12.37 -13.05 -0.21
N LEU A 7 -11.73 -13.23 -1.33
CA LEU A 7 -11.70 -12.24 -2.41
C LEU A 7 -12.63 -12.72 -3.53
N THR A 8 -13.71 -11.98 -3.76
CA THR A 8 -14.76 -12.36 -4.69
C THR A 8 -14.75 -11.46 -5.92
N CYS A 9 -14.89 -12.04 -7.08
CA CYS A 9 -15.03 -11.33 -8.35
C CYS A 9 -16.45 -11.47 -8.91
N PHE A 10 -17.00 -10.33 -9.32
CA PHE A 10 -18.30 -10.25 -9.97
C PHE A 10 -18.16 -9.65 -11.36
N ALA A 11 -19.06 -10.04 -12.26
CA ALA A 11 -19.16 -9.41 -13.56
C ALA A 11 -19.75 -8.01 -13.42
N LEU A 12 -19.06 -7.00 -13.97
CA LEU A 12 -19.50 -5.61 -13.89
C LEU A 12 -20.86 -5.38 -14.59
N LYS A 13 -21.16 -6.14 -15.65
CA LYS A 13 -22.38 -5.98 -16.46
C LYS A 13 -23.66 -6.35 -15.73
N ASP A 14 -23.63 -7.42 -14.93
CA ASP A 14 -24.85 -8.06 -14.39
C ASP A 14 -24.70 -8.53 -12.93
N GLY A 15 -23.59 -8.23 -12.29
CA GLY A 15 -23.31 -8.60 -10.89
C GLY A 15 -23.12 -10.10 -10.66
N LYS A 16 -23.03 -10.92 -11.73
CA LYS A 16 -22.89 -12.37 -11.55
C LYS A 16 -21.54 -12.73 -10.99
N HIS A 17 -21.53 -13.63 -10.02
CA HIS A 17 -20.34 -14.24 -9.46
C HIS A 17 -19.50 -14.92 -10.56
N LYS A 18 -18.19 -14.69 -10.54
CA LYS A 18 -17.23 -15.26 -11.49
C LYS A 18 -16.32 -16.27 -10.84
N TRP A 19 -15.67 -15.88 -9.77
CA TRP A 19 -14.76 -16.72 -8.99
C TRP A 19 -14.60 -16.16 -7.59
N GLU A 20 -14.05 -16.99 -6.73
CA GLU A 20 -13.71 -16.68 -5.36
C GLU A 20 -12.35 -17.29 -5.04
N PHE A 21 -11.53 -16.55 -4.27
CA PHE A 21 -10.26 -17.01 -3.75
C PHE A 21 -10.26 -16.89 -2.23
N LYS A 22 -9.83 -17.95 -1.53
CA LYS A 22 -9.81 -18.03 -0.06
C LYS A 22 -8.41 -17.91 0.49
N THR A 23 -8.22 -17.05 1.50
CA THR A 23 -7.02 -16.94 2.35
C THR A 23 -7.32 -17.46 3.75
N ASP A 24 -6.28 -17.68 4.57
CA ASP A 24 -6.44 -18.22 5.92
C ASP A 24 -6.90 -17.15 6.95
N ALA A 25 -6.98 -15.87 6.56
CA ALA A 25 -7.47 -14.78 7.40
C ALA A 25 -8.09 -13.66 6.55
N ARG A 26 -8.67 -12.66 7.21
CA ARG A 26 -9.38 -11.55 6.58
C ARG A 26 -8.54 -10.77 5.56
N ILE A 27 -9.22 -10.21 4.55
CA ILE A 27 -8.66 -9.33 3.52
C ILE A 27 -9.25 -7.93 3.72
N VAL A 28 -8.48 -7.04 4.34
CA VAL A 28 -8.89 -5.69 4.73
C VAL A 28 -8.49 -4.66 3.68
N GLY A 29 -7.25 -4.77 3.17
CA GLY A 29 -6.69 -3.83 2.21
C GLY A 29 -7.39 -3.87 0.85
N THR A 30 -7.42 -2.73 0.16
CA THR A 30 -7.96 -2.66 -1.19
C THR A 30 -7.04 -3.38 -2.18
N PRO A 31 -7.54 -4.38 -2.93
CA PRO A 31 -6.77 -5.03 -3.99
C PRO A 31 -6.53 -4.09 -5.18
N ALA A 32 -5.48 -4.34 -5.94
CA ALA A 32 -5.25 -3.70 -7.23
C ALA A 32 -5.07 -4.74 -8.33
N ALA A 33 -5.44 -4.38 -9.56
CA ALA A 33 -5.34 -5.27 -10.71
C ALA A 33 -4.69 -4.57 -11.91
N ALA A 34 -3.74 -5.26 -12.54
CA ALA A 34 -3.13 -4.85 -13.79
C ALA A 34 -2.61 -6.08 -14.54
N ASP A 35 -2.53 -6.01 -15.87
CA ASP A 35 -1.95 -7.04 -16.74
C ASP A 35 -2.46 -8.46 -16.47
N GLY A 36 -3.73 -8.60 -16.09
CA GLY A 36 -4.36 -9.90 -15.82
C GLY A 36 -4.04 -10.50 -14.44
N VAL A 37 -3.39 -9.74 -13.55
CA VAL A 37 -3.09 -10.17 -12.18
C VAL A 37 -3.80 -9.26 -11.19
N VAL A 38 -4.40 -9.84 -10.16
CA VAL A 38 -4.91 -9.13 -8.98
C VAL A 38 -3.93 -9.34 -7.83
N VAL A 39 -3.50 -8.25 -7.20
CA VAL A 39 -2.59 -8.29 -6.03
C VAL A 39 -3.31 -7.74 -4.80
N PHE A 40 -3.14 -8.42 -3.67
CA PHE A 40 -3.72 -8.00 -2.38
C PHE A 40 -2.93 -8.59 -1.21
N GLY A 41 -3.09 -7.98 -0.04
CA GLY A 41 -2.57 -8.48 1.23
C GLY A 41 -3.66 -9.16 2.06
N SER A 42 -3.25 -10.05 2.94
CA SER A 42 -4.13 -10.73 3.91
C SER A 42 -3.56 -10.66 5.33
N ALA A 43 -4.46 -10.75 6.31
CA ALA A 43 -4.08 -10.84 7.71
C ALA A 43 -3.37 -12.17 8.06
N ASP A 44 -3.34 -13.14 7.15
CA ASP A 44 -2.56 -14.38 7.27
C ASP A 44 -1.04 -14.20 7.02
N ALA A 45 -0.59 -12.94 6.98
CA ALA A 45 0.80 -12.56 6.75
C ALA A 45 1.33 -12.89 5.35
N ASN A 46 0.47 -12.85 4.32
CA ASN A 46 0.89 -13.03 2.95
C ASN A 46 0.38 -11.93 2.02
N ILE A 47 1.16 -11.71 0.96
CA ILE A 47 0.77 -10.95 -0.22
C ILE A 47 0.51 -11.97 -1.34
N TYR A 48 -0.59 -11.81 -2.03
CA TYR A 48 -1.06 -12.74 -3.05
C TYR A 48 -1.12 -12.08 -4.42
N GLY A 49 -0.70 -12.80 -5.44
CA GLY A 49 -0.97 -12.51 -6.83
C GLY A 49 -1.80 -13.63 -7.45
N ILE A 50 -2.99 -13.30 -7.92
CA ILE A 50 -3.91 -14.26 -8.53
C ILE A 50 -4.28 -13.87 -9.95
N ASN A 51 -4.65 -14.84 -10.76
CA ASN A 51 -5.12 -14.61 -12.13
C ASN A 51 -6.49 -13.91 -12.12
N ALA A 52 -6.59 -12.73 -12.69
CA ALA A 52 -7.79 -11.91 -12.68
C ALA A 52 -8.99 -12.57 -13.39
N LYS A 53 -8.77 -13.47 -14.37
CA LYS A 53 -9.83 -14.14 -15.11
C LYS A 53 -10.36 -15.37 -14.40
N SER A 54 -9.48 -16.15 -13.74
CA SER A 54 -9.82 -17.45 -13.17
C SER A 54 -9.85 -17.52 -11.66
N GLY A 55 -9.35 -16.50 -10.95
CA GLY A 55 -9.17 -16.50 -9.49
C GLY A 55 -8.07 -17.45 -8.99
N LYS A 56 -7.30 -18.11 -9.87
CA LYS A 56 -6.27 -19.07 -9.46
C LYS A 56 -5.02 -18.36 -8.96
N LEU A 57 -4.39 -18.93 -7.94
CA LEU A 57 -3.11 -18.46 -7.41
C LEU A 57 -2.03 -18.51 -8.51
N ILE A 58 -1.27 -17.41 -8.64
CA ILE A 58 -0.06 -17.34 -9.46
C ILE A 58 1.15 -17.41 -8.54
N TRP A 59 1.19 -16.56 -7.51
CA TRP A 59 2.26 -16.51 -6.54
C TRP A 59 1.77 -16.04 -5.17
N LYS A 60 2.58 -16.33 -4.15
CA LYS A 60 2.40 -15.89 -2.77
C LYS A 60 3.74 -15.47 -2.21
N HIS A 61 3.78 -14.32 -1.53
CA HIS A 61 4.95 -13.78 -0.86
C HIS A 61 4.66 -13.65 0.64
N ALA A 62 5.48 -14.30 1.47
CA ALA A 62 5.30 -14.27 2.92
C ALA A 62 5.85 -12.97 3.52
N SER A 63 5.09 -12.40 4.44
CA SER A 63 5.50 -11.34 5.36
C SER A 63 5.64 -11.91 6.77
N SER A 64 6.30 -11.20 7.68
CA SER A 64 6.39 -11.66 9.09
C SER A 64 5.17 -11.32 9.94
N LYS A 65 4.26 -10.47 9.45
CA LYS A 65 3.00 -10.07 10.09
C LYS A 65 1.93 -9.81 9.04
N ALA A 66 0.71 -9.58 9.50
CA ALA A 66 -0.44 -9.24 8.66
C ALA A 66 -0.12 -8.17 7.62
N VAL A 67 -0.71 -8.27 6.44
CA VAL A 67 -0.60 -7.28 5.36
C VAL A 67 -1.98 -6.69 5.12
N LEU A 68 -2.24 -5.54 5.72
CA LEU A 68 -3.55 -4.88 5.72
C LEU A 68 -3.59 -3.64 4.82
N GLY A 69 -2.44 -3.24 4.27
CA GLY A 69 -2.32 -2.08 3.39
C GLY A 69 -3.03 -2.28 2.05
N ALA A 70 -3.48 -1.17 1.47
CA ALA A 70 -3.97 -1.17 0.09
C ALA A 70 -2.80 -1.27 -0.90
N VAL A 71 -3.07 -1.85 -2.07
CA VAL A 71 -2.08 -2.02 -3.13
C VAL A 71 -2.16 -0.88 -4.13
N THR A 72 -1.01 -0.38 -4.58
CA THR A 72 -0.89 0.43 -5.80
C THR A 72 -0.01 -0.30 -6.81
N ILE A 73 -0.45 -0.38 -8.06
CA ILE A 73 0.33 -0.99 -9.15
C ILE A 73 0.71 0.10 -10.16
N GLU A 74 1.99 0.14 -10.50
CA GLU A 74 2.48 0.97 -11.60
C GLU A 74 3.55 0.20 -12.40
N LYS A 75 3.40 0.19 -13.73
CA LYS A 75 4.36 -0.43 -14.68
C LYS A 75 4.76 -1.86 -14.28
N GLY A 76 3.77 -2.68 -13.88
CA GLY A 76 3.98 -4.08 -13.54
C GLY A 76 4.58 -4.35 -12.15
N ILE A 77 4.74 -3.32 -11.32
CA ILE A 77 5.20 -3.44 -9.93
C ILE A 77 4.06 -3.10 -8.97
N ALA A 78 3.81 -3.96 -8.02
CA ALA A 78 2.91 -3.73 -6.89
C ALA A 78 3.68 -3.15 -5.70
N TYR A 79 3.12 -2.11 -5.10
CA TYR A 79 3.63 -1.42 -3.92
C TYR A 79 2.63 -1.60 -2.78
N ILE A 80 3.07 -2.13 -1.64
CA ILE A 80 2.20 -2.46 -0.50
C ILE A 80 2.96 -2.40 0.82
N GLY A 81 2.29 -1.88 1.85
CA GLY A 81 2.80 -1.87 3.22
C GLY A 81 2.27 -3.03 4.06
N GLY A 82 3.06 -3.45 5.05
CA GLY A 82 2.72 -4.49 6.00
C GLY A 82 2.66 -4.00 7.46
N SER A 83 2.01 -4.77 8.32
CA SER A 83 1.94 -4.49 9.76
C SER A 83 3.24 -4.82 10.51
N ASN A 84 4.24 -5.33 9.80
CA ASN A 84 5.59 -5.54 10.32
C ASN A 84 6.51 -4.30 10.20
N GLY A 85 5.99 -3.19 9.64
CA GLY A 85 6.78 -2.00 9.33
C GLY A 85 7.61 -2.11 8.07
N SER A 86 7.40 -3.16 7.27
CA SER A 86 8.02 -3.31 5.96
C SER A 86 7.14 -2.76 4.86
N PHE A 87 7.78 -2.23 3.82
CA PHE A 87 7.14 -1.80 2.60
C PHE A 87 7.77 -2.53 1.41
N TYR A 88 6.94 -3.11 0.56
CA TYR A 88 7.34 -4.04 -0.49
C TYR A 88 7.09 -3.49 -1.89
N ALA A 89 8.03 -3.73 -2.80
CA ALA A 89 7.82 -3.62 -4.24
C ALA A 89 8.00 -5.00 -4.88
N ILE A 90 6.95 -5.50 -5.51
CA ILE A 90 6.87 -6.86 -6.03
C ILE A 90 6.47 -6.83 -7.50
N ASP A 91 7.18 -7.57 -8.33
CA ASP A 91 6.81 -7.81 -9.72
C ASP A 91 5.49 -8.61 -9.78
N ILE A 92 4.45 -8.05 -10.40
CA ILE A 92 3.12 -8.65 -10.35
C ILE A 92 2.98 -9.97 -11.09
N LYS A 93 3.80 -10.21 -12.13
CA LYS A 93 3.72 -11.44 -12.93
C LYS A 93 4.44 -12.60 -12.27
N SER A 94 5.62 -12.34 -11.70
CA SER A 94 6.49 -13.38 -11.15
C SER A 94 6.41 -13.53 -9.63
N GLY A 95 5.90 -12.55 -8.91
CA GLY A 95 5.94 -12.48 -7.45
C GLY A 95 7.35 -12.19 -6.88
N LYS A 96 8.33 -11.89 -7.74
CA LYS A 96 9.68 -11.58 -7.29
C LYS A 96 9.73 -10.24 -6.59
N LEU A 97 10.30 -10.24 -5.38
CA LEU A 97 10.62 -9.03 -4.64
C LEU A 97 11.64 -8.21 -5.42
N ARG A 98 11.34 -6.94 -5.69
CA ARG A 98 12.27 -5.99 -6.30
C ARG A 98 13.11 -5.34 -5.21
N TRP A 99 12.44 -4.88 -4.16
CA TRP A 99 13.06 -4.37 -2.96
C TRP A 99 12.07 -4.38 -1.79
N GLU A 100 12.61 -4.35 -0.59
CA GLU A 100 11.91 -4.18 0.67
C GLU A 100 12.56 -3.05 1.46
N PHE A 101 11.74 -2.18 2.04
CA PHE A 101 12.16 -1.16 2.98
C PHE A 101 11.65 -1.52 4.38
N THR A 102 12.54 -1.54 5.39
CA THR A 102 12.25 -2.03 6.76
C THR A 102 12.43 -0.95 7.82
N GLY A 103 12.36 0.31 7.47
CA GLY A 103 12.69 1.42 8.38
C GLY A 103 11.53 2.02 9.19
N VAL A 104 10.31 1.45 9.11
CA VAL A 104 9.12 2.01 9.74
C VAL A 104 8.88 1.39 11.12
N LYS A 105 8.62 2.21 12.14
CA LYS A 105 8.35 1.76 13.51
C LYS A 105 6.87 1.45 13.78
N GLY A 106 5.99 1.65 12.80
CA GLY A 106 4.55 1.43 12.89
C GLY A 106 4.02 0.55 11.76
N TYR A 107 2.72 0.32 11.77
CA TYR A 107 2.02 -0.37 10.68
C TYR A 107 1.91 0.53 9.46
N ILE A 108 1.88 -0.07 8.27
CA ILE A 108 1.68 0.66 7.01
C ILE A 108 0.39 0.11 6.37
N GLU A 109 -0.69 0.86 6.51
CA GLU A 109 -2.03 0.44 6.08
C GLU A 109 -2.61 1.35 4.98
N THR A 110 -1.97 2.48 4.72
CA THR A 110 -2.38 3.44 3.70
C THR A 110 -2.22 2.90 2.28
N ARG A 111 -2.94 3.51 1.35
CA ARG A 111 -2.70 3.30 -0.07
C ARG A 111 -1.48 4.11 -0.52
N PRO A 112 -0.46 3.48 -1.10
CA PRO A 112 0.71 4.20 -1.59
C PRO A 112 0.36 5.13 -2.78
N LEU A 113 0.94 6.32 -2.78
CA LEU A 113 0.90 7.24 -3.91
C LEU A 113 2.20 7.13 -4.70
N ILE A 114 2.09 7.00 -6.02
CA ILE A 114 3.25 7.10 -6.92
C ILE A 114 3.26 8.49 -7.53
N TYR A 115 4.36 9.22 -7.33
CA TYR A 115 4.51 10.57 -7.85
C TYR A 115 5.98 10.91 -8.10
N ASP A 116 6.31 11.40 -9.29
CA ASP A 116 7.63 11.91 -9.68
C ASP A 116 8.80 10.98 -9.26
N GLY A 117 8.72 9.71 -9.67
CA GLY A 117 9.75 8.71 -9.36
C GLY A 117 9.79 8.24 -7.90
N LYS A 118 8.84 8.66 -7.07
CA LYS A 118 8.76 8.34 -5.65
C LYS A 118 7.56 7.46 -5.34
N VAL A 119 7.66 6.71 -4.25
CA VAL A 119 6.55 6.07 -3.56
C VAL A 119 6.35 6.78 -2.23
N LEU A 120 5.14 7.31 -2.02
CA LEU A 120 4.78 8.01 -0.80
C LEU A 120 3.72 7.21 -0.04
N PHE A 121 3.90 7.07 1.27
CA PHE A 121 2.95 6.40 2.14
C PHE A 121 3.04 6.93 3.58
N GLY A 122 1.93 6.95 4.26
CA GLY A 122 1.87 7.24 5.68
C GLY A 122 1.99 5.98 6.53
N ALA A 123 2.45 6.12 7.77
CA ALA A 123 2.58 5.01 8.70
C ALA A 123 2.10 5.38 10.11
N TRP A 124 1.83 4.37 10.94
CA TRP A 124 1.35 4.54 12.32
C TRP A 124 2.43 5.02 13.29
N ASP A 125 3.62 5.35 12.82
CA ASP A 125 4.66 6.05 13.58
C ASP A 125 4.62 7.58 13.38
N ASN A 126 3.50 8.11 12.90
CA ASN A 126 3.21 9.52 12.63
C ASN A 126 4.00 10.13 11.46
N ASN A 127 4.69 9.31 10.67
CA ASN A 127 5.47 9.79 9.54
C ASN A 127 4.79 9.55 8.19
N LEU A 128 4.97 10.50 7.29
CA LEU A 128 4.85 10.30 5.85
C LEU A 128 6.24 10.02 5.29
N TYR A 129 6.37 8.95 4.55
CA TYR A 129 7.62 8.51 3.92
C TYR A 129 7.61 8.75 2.43
N ALA A 130 8.76 9.11 1.87
CA ALA A 130 9.04 9.06 0.45
C ALA A 130 10.25 8.18 0.19
N LEU A 131 10.05 7.17 -0.62
CA LEU A 131 11.10 6.27 -1.09
C LEU A 131 11.35 6.50 -2.58
N ASP A 132 12.58 6.31 -3.02
CA ASP A 132 12.90 6.16 -4.43
C ASP A 132 12.20 4.92 -4.98
N LYS A 133 11.37 5.10 -5.99
CA LYS A 133 10.51 4.04 -6.55
C LYS A 133 11.30 2.86 -7.14
N ALA A 134 12.49 3.11 -7.69
CA ALA A 134 13.29 2.09 -8.34
C ALA A 134 14.08 1.24 -7.34
N THR A 135 14.58 1.86 -6.27
CA THR A 135 15.54 1.26 -5.35
C THR A 135 14.99 0.97 -3.95
N GLY A 136 13.88 1.59 -3.57
CA GLY A 136 13.33 1.51 -2.21
C GLY A 136 14.12 2.32 -1.17
N LYS A 137 15.13 3.09 -1.58
CA LYS A 137 15.89 3.95 -0.64
C LYS A 137 15.01 5.09 -0.13
N LYS A 138 15.05 5.34 1.17
CA LYS A 138 14.39 6.49 1.76
C LYS A 138 15.02 7.78 1.25
N LEU A 139 14.22 8.65 0.66
CA LEU A 139 14.60 9.99 0.23
C LEU A 139 14.40 10.99 1.37
N TRP A 140 13.21 10.95 1.97
CA TRP A 140 12.88 11.77 3.13
C TRP A 140 11.74 11.13 3.94
N SER A 141 11.53 11.62 5.13
CA SER A 141 10.33 11.40 5.93
C SER A 141 9.89 12.71 6.57
N TRP A 142 8.59 12.92 6.62
CA TRP A 142 7.97 14.08 7.24
C TRP A 142 7.23 13.63 8.50
N ASP A 143 7.54 14.27 9.64
CA ASP A 143 6.87 14.01 10.92
C ASP A 143 5.80 15.08 11.13
N ALA A 144 4.59 14.66 11.43
CA ALA A 144 3.49 15.55 11.76
C ALA A 144 3.63 16.23 13.13
N ASN A 145 4.70 15.96 13.91
CA ASN A 145 5.01 16.52 15.24
C ASN A 145 3.87 16.36 16.27
N LEU A 146 3.20 15.23 16.26
CA LEU A 146 2.04 15.01 17.10
C LEU A 146 2.39 14.32 18.41
N THR A 147 2.02 14.97 19.51
CA THR A 147 2.20 14.43 20.87
C THR A 147 1.15 13.39 21.28
N ARG A 148 0.09 13.20 20.50
CA ARG A 148 -0.97 12.22 20.80
C ARG A 148 -1.43 11.52 19.53
N MET A 149 -1.39 10.19 19.53
CA MET A 149 -1.88 9.33 18.45
C MET A 149 -3.42 9.29 18.45
N HIS A 150 -4.07 10.16 17.70
CA HIS A 150 -5.50 10.01 17.44
C HIS A 150 -5.83 9.66 15.99
N PHE A 151 -4.96 10.01 15.05
CA PHE A 151 -5.03 9.62 13.63
C PHE A 151 -3.60 9.62 13.08
N SER A 152 -3.20 8.57 12.41
CA SER A 152 -1.91 8.50 11.73
C SER A 152 -2.04 9.00 10.29
N PRO A 153 -0.99 9.51 9.64
CA PRO A 153 -0.93 9.64 8.18
C PRO A 153 -1.29 8.33 7.46
N ALA A 154 -1.23 7.18 8.14
CA ALA A 154 -1.71 5.90 7.63
C ALA A 154 -3.23 5.83 7.39
N ALA A 155 -4.02 6.67 8.03
CA ALA A 155 -5.47 6.73 7.82
C ALA A 155 -5.88 7.65 6.66
N VAL A 156 -4.92 8.35 6.04
CA VAL A 156 -5.16 9.35 5.01
C VAL A 156 -4.33 9.05 3.77
N TRP A 157 -4.95 9.17 2.60
CA TRP A 157 -4.24 9.01 1.34
C TRP A 157 -3.60 10.34 0.95
N PRO A 158 -2.28 10.40 0.79
CA PRO A 158 -1.64 11.58 0.26
C PRO A 158 -2.04 11.77 -1.20
N VAL A 159 -2.15 13.03 -1.62
CA VAL A 159 -2.30 13.40 -3.03
C VAL A 159 -1.17 14.33 -3.42
N ALA A 160 -0.81 14.39 -4.70
CA ALA A 160 0.28 15.24 -5.15
C ALA A 160 -0.05 15.94 -6.48
N ALA A 161 0.36 17.19 -6.57
CA ALA A 161 0.30 18.01 -7.77
C ALA A 161 1.39 19.10 -7.71
N ASP A 162 1.92 19.49 -8.85
CA ASP A 162 2.81 20.65 -9.01
C ASP A 162 3.99 20.68 -8.03
N GLY A 163 4.66 19.53 -7.86
CA GLY A 163 5.81 19.41 -6.95
C GLY A 163 5.48 19.42 -5.46
N ARG A 164 4.19 19.31 -5.09
CA ARG A 164 3.71 19.31 -3.72
C ARG A 164 2.99 18.01 -3.38
N VAL A 165 3.13 17.57 -2.15
CA VAL A 165 2.34 16.50 -1.54
C VAL A 165 1.41 17.12 -0.52
N PHE A 166 0.14 16.80 -0.59
CA PHE A 166 -0.87 17.24 0.36
C PHE A 166 -1.29 16.06 1.23
N VAL A 167 -1.29 16.28 2.53
CA VAL A 167 -1.68 15.28 3.53
C VAL A 167 -2.47 15.95 4.63
N THR A 168 -3.53 15.31 5.09
CA THR A 168 -4.20 15.69 6.32
C THR A 168 -3.55 14.95 7.48
N ALA A 169 -3.10 15.69 8.47
CA ALA A 169 -2.48 15.13 9.65
C ALA A 169 -3.49 14.99 10.80
N PRO A 170 -3.17 14.23 11.84
CA PRO A 170 -4.02 14.03 13.01
C PRO A 170 -4.35 15.29 13.81
N ASP A 171 -3.61 16.37 13.62
CA ASP A 171 -3.86 17.70 14.18
C ASP A 171 -5.07 18.41 13.57
N ARG A 172 -5.77 17.76 12.62
CA ARG A 172 -6.87 18.29 11.80
C ARG A 172 -6.43 19.37 10.80
N MET A 173 -5.11 19.49 10.57
CA MET A 173 -4.55 20.40 9.59
C MET A 173 -4.28 19.65 8.28
N MET A 174 -4.45 20.34 7.17
CA MET A 174 -3.89 19.93 5.89
C MET A 174 -2.53 20.58 5.74
N SER A 175 -1.54 19.79 5.42
CA SER A 175 -0.18 20.29 5.16
C SER A 175 0.18 20.09 3.70
N ALA A 176 0.87 21.08 3.13
CA ALA A 176 1.54 20.96 1.85
C ALA A 176 3.04 20.78 2.10
N ILE A 177 3.60 19.75 1.48
CA ILE A 177 5.00 19.33 1.65
C ILE A 177 5.68 19.40 0.29
N ASN A 178 6.89 19.90 0.23
CA ASN A 178 7.70 19.85 -0.99
C ASN A 178 7.99 18.39 -1.36
N ALA A 179 7.55 17.95 -2.53
CA ALA A 179 7.67 16.55 -2.96
C ALA A 179 9.13 16.10 -3.14
N THR A 180 10.08 17.02 -3.31
CA THR A 180 11.50 16.71 -3.48
C THR A 180 12.24 16.66 -2.16
N THR A 181 12.02 17.65 -1.28
CA THR A 181 12.80 17.80 -0.04
C THR A 181 12.11 17.23 1.20
N GLY A 182 10.78 17.08 1.20
CA GLY A 182 10.01 16.70 2.37
C GLY A 182 9.76 17.86 3.37
N GLU A 183 10.11 19.08 3.00
CA GLU A 183 9.90 20.27 3.85
C GLU A 183 8.45 20.75 3.80
N THR A 184 7.93 21.17 4.94
CA THR A 184 6.59 21.79 5.01
C THR A 184 6.60 23.12 4.30
N LEU A 185 5.64 23.36 3.42
CA LEU A 185 5.43 24.61 2.72
C LEU A 185 4.40 25.48 3.44
N TRP A 186 3.35 24.88 3.97
CA TRP A 186 2.31 25.50 4.82
C TRP A 186 1.44 24.42 5.45
#